data_e8b55b1ee53af3eef4e3edf6c6aee5a7
#
_entry.id   e8b55b1ee53af3eef4e3edf6c6aee5a7
#
_cell.length_a   1.000
_cell.length_b   1.000
_cell.length_c   1.000
_cell.angle_alpha   90.00
_cell.angle_beta   90.00
_cell.angle_gamma   90.00
#
_symmetry.space_group_name_H-M   'P 1'
#
loop_
_entity.id
_entity.type
_entity.pdbx_description
1 polymer ?
#
loop_
_entity_poly.entity_id
_entity_poly.type
_entity_poly.pdbx_seq_one_letter_code
_entity_poly.pdbx_strand_id
1 'polypeptide(L)'
;MESDVRKNPGLLKLDLYCRGVRLDDSCTIEEKGGRKILRTRAGLGSGLELILPGDLWTNVPVVEDFVRDSPYTLHWRKDAFWVDRDDLGPVTSVRLSPQPAWYNRTTSTGKRMTLVGTLQGTYLGVYPSKVCEYWLKRPDKEQCRFCSVGLNLGADDGDDKSVEEVVEVVKAARDESGITYVDFNTGHYDGDTYLDILEPYIRRVKEETNLLIGVQTPPHNDLRRYHDLRRMGVNRVSFCFEIWNRERFVEVCPGKHREYGLDRYLEAIRYCAQEVGPTGRSFEPWVVNGEIIAGLEPPEDSIRAIDWITSVGAVPTVCVFRPLQATDYAHLPPPKTEDVVPVFRRLYEACMRRGLPIGVAENVHVSLVMLPEEARWLQDDPNRFWAGELKLKLMRKVFRSQFRRELRGHSAFSLRA
;
A
#
# COMPACT_ATOMS: atom_id res chain seq x y z
N MET A 1 -9.42 28.66 -1.90
CA MET A 1 -9.90 28.21 -3.22
C MET A 1 -10.68 26.92 -3.00
N GLU A 2 -11.98 26.91 -3.23
CA GLU A 2 -12.73 25.67 -3.34
C GLU A 2 -12.13 24.87 -4.51
N SER A 3 -11.31 23.91 -4.20
CA SER A 3 -10.74 23.03 -5.20
C SER A 3 -11.84 22.08 -5.67
N ASP A 4 -12.32 22.28 -6.90
CA ASP A 4 -13.41 21.52 -7.50
C ASP A 4 -12.93 20.08 -7.80
N VAL A 5 -13.46 19.10 -7.10
CA VAL A 5 -13.19 17.67 -7.28
C VAL A 5 -13.41 17.19 -8.72
N ARG A 6 -14.24 17.87 -9.50
CA ARG A 6 -14.48 17.57 -10.93
C ARG A 6 -13.25 17.86 -11.81
N LYS A 7 -12.37 18.75 -11.36
CA LYS A 7 -11.18 19.21 -12.11
C LYS A 7 -9.89 18.65 -11.55
N ASN A 8 -9.91 18.07 -10.33
CA ASN A 8 -8.74 17.58 -9.65
C ASN A 8 -8.93 16.12 -9.18
N PRO A 9 -8.48 15.13 -9.97
CA PRO A 9 -8.65 13.72 -9.64
C PRO A 9 -7.86 13.30 -8.39
N GLY A 10 -6.76 13.97 -8.05
CA GLY A 10 -6.04 13.72 -6.81
C GLY A 10 -6.83 14.16 -5.58
N LEU A 11 -7.49 15.32 -5.65
CA LEU A 11 -8.39 15.75 -4.59
C LEU A 11 -9.59 14.80 -4.47
N LEU A 12 -10.18 14.38 -5.60
CA LEU A 12 -11.25 13.39 -5.60
C LEU A 12 -10.81 12.07 -4.94
N LYS A 13 -9.58 11.58 -5.25
CA LYS A 13 -9.03 10.38 -4.62
C LYS A 13 -8.98 10.52 -3.10
N LEU A 14 -8.48 11.64 -2.57
CA LEU A 14 -8.44 11.87 -1.11
C LEU A 14 -9.85 12.02 -0.51
N ASP A 15 -10.75 12.74 -1.17
CA ASP A 15 -12.10 12.92 -0.66
C ASP A 15 -12.86 11.59 -0.60
N LEU A 16 -12.66 10.71 -1.60
CA LEU A 16 -13.21 9.36 -1.60
C LEU A 16 -12.61 8.47 -0.49
N TYR A 17 -11.32 8.63 -0.15
CA TYR A 17 -10.74 7.92 1.00
C TYR A 17 -11.38 8.33 2.33
N CYS A 18 -11.65 9.62 2.49
CA CYS A 18 -12.25 10.15 3.71
C CYS A 18 -13.75 9.90 3.83
N ARG A 19 -14.48 9.88 2.70
CA ARG A 19 -15.95 9.86 2.70
C ARG A 19 -16.55 8.55 2.22
N GLY A 20 -15.79 7.73 1.46
CA GLY A 20 -16.32 6.55 0.79
C GLY A 20 -17.27 6.87 -0.35
N VAL A 21 -17.91 5.85 -0.90
CA VAL A 21 -18.91 5.97 -1.96
C VAL A 21 -20.07 4.99 -1.73
N ARG A 22 -21.31 5.47 -1.80
CA ARG A 22 -22.51 4.63 -1.80
C ARG A 22 -22.66 3.95 -3.16
N LEU A 23 -23.19 2.74 -3.19
CA LEU A 23 -23.48 2.02 -4.42
C LEU A 23 -24.97 2.15 -4.76
N ASP A 24 -25.27 2.62 -5.96
CA ASP A 24 -26.64 2.62 -6.50
C ASP A 24 -27.04 1.22 -6.98
N ASP A 25 -28.34 0.91 -6.99
CA ASP A 25 -28.87 -0.40 -7.43
C ASP A 25 -28.50 -0.73 -8.89
N SER A 26 -28.17 0.26 -9.71
CA SER A 26 -27.67 0.06 -11.10
C SER A 26 -26.28 -0.57 -11.15
N CYS A 27 -25.54 -0.60 -10.02
CA CYS A 27 -24.17 -1.07 -9.96
C CYS A 27 -24.08 -2.59 -9.75
N THR A 28 -24.02 -3.35 -10.84
CA THR A 28 -23.73 -4.79 -10.83
C THR A 28 -22.25 -4.99 -11.11
N ILE A 29 -21.42 -4.85 -10.08
CA ILE A 29 -19.95 -4.72 -10.22
C ILE A 29 -19.33 -5.97 -10.86
N GLU A 30 -19.71 -7.16 -10.40
CA GLU A 30 -19.17 -8.42 -10.95
C GLU A 30 -19.61 -8.64 -12.40
N GLU A 31 -20.88 -8.37 -12.73
CA GLU A 31 -21.40 -8.49 -14.10
C GLU A 31 -20.73 -7.53 -15.08
N LYS A 32 -20.24 -6.38 -14.59
CA LYS A 32 -19.52 -5.39 -15.39
C LYS A 32 -18.00 -5.60 -15.41
N GLY A 33 -17.52 -6.77 -14.98
CA GLY A 33 -16.11 -7.14 -15.00
C GLY A 33 -15.26 -6.52 -13.89
N GLY A 34 -15.90 -6.01 -12.84
CA GLY A 34 -15.23 -5.45 -11.68
C GLY A 34 -14.74 -6.50 -10.69
N ARG A 35 -13.70 -6.16 -9.90
CA ARG A 35 -13.26 -7.01 -8.80
C ARG A 35 -14.27 -7.02 -7.66
N LYS A 36 -14.40 -8.17 -7.01
CA LYS A 36 -15.15 -8.29 -5.77
C LYS A 36 -14.59 -7.35 -4.71
N ILE A 37 -15.49 -6.87 -3.85
CA ILE A 37 -15.09 -6.13 -2.65
C ILE A 37 -14.44 -7.15 -1.71
N LEU A 38 -13.13 -6.97 -1.47
CA LEU A 38 -12.36 -7.80 -0.56
C LEU A 38 -11.83 -6.93 0.58
N ARG A 39 -11.70 -7.51 1.76
CA ARG A 39 -10.95 -6.86 2.83
C ARG A 39 -9.48 -6.80 2.46
N THR A 40 -8.85 -5.68 2.80
CA THR A 40 -7.42 -5.51 2.53
C THR A 40 -6.59 -6.09 3.67
N ARG A 41 -5.41 -6.62 3.35
CA ARG A 41 -4.52 -7.27 4.31
C ARG A 41 -3.81 -6.31 5.24
N ALA A 42 -3.59 -5.09 4.78
CA ALA A 42 -2.87 -4.07 5.53
C ALA A 42 -3.69 -3.43 6.67
N GLY A 43 -4.86 -3.99 7.01
CA GLY A 43 -5.71 -3.43 8.05
C GLY A 43 -6.39 -2.10 7.66
N LEU A 44 -6.45 -1.80 6.37
CA LEU A 44 -7.08 -0.59 5.82
C LEU A 44 -8.54 -0.81 5.40
N GLY A 45 -9.11 -1.99 5.70
CA GLY A 45 -10.50 -2.32 5.46
C GLY A 45 -10.82 -2.82 4.06
N SER A 46 -12.12 -3.04 3.84
CA SER A 46 -12.66 -3.42 2.55
C SER A 46 -12.95 -2.19 1.70
N GLY A 47 -12.93 -2.36 0.39
CA GLY A 47 -13.24 -1.28 -0.53
C GLY A 47 -13.40 -1.75 -1.96
N LEU A 48 -13.98 -0.87 -2.76
CA LEU A 48 -14.08 -1.03 -4.20
C LEU A 48 -12.91 -0.35 -4.89
N GLU A 49 -12.18 -1.09 -5.72
CA GLU A 49 -11.11 -0.49 -6.52
C GLU A 49 -11.66 0.22 -7.76
N LEU A 50 -11.46 1.52 -7.79
CA LEU A 50 -11.76 2.40 -8.91
C LEU A 50 -10.48 2.94 -9.55
N ILE A 51 -10.55 3.21 -10.85
CA ILE A 51 -9.52 3.94 -11.59
C ILE A 51 -10.12 5.26 -12.02
N LEU A 52 -9.64 6.34 -11.40
CA LEU A 52 -10.05 7.71 -11.65
C LEU A 52 -9.31 8.29 -12.88
N PRO A 53 -9.74 9.45 -13.43
CA PRO A 53 -8.99 10.15 -14.44
C PRO A 53 -7.53 10.38 -14.04
N GLY A 54 -6.62 10.36 -15.00
CA GLY A 54 -5.18 10.43 -14.74
C GLY A 54 -4.54 9.10 -14.30
N ASP A 55 -5.29 8.00 -14.45
CA ASP A 55 -4.87 6.64 -14.08
C ASP A 55 -4.58 6.48 -12.58
N LEU A 56 -5.36 7.19 -11.75
CA LEU A 56 -5.25 7.13 -10.29
C LEU A 56 -6.08 5.96 -9.75
N TRP A 57 -5.38 4.93 -9.31
CA TRP A 57 -5.99 3.77 -8.66
C TRP A 57 -6.37 4.10 -7.22
N THR A 58 -7.59 3.79 -6.84
CA THR A 58 -8.10 4.08 -5.50
C THR A 58 -8.96 2.94 -4.97
N ASN A 59 -8.76 2.54 -3.73
CA ASN A 59 -9.61 1.62 -3.00
C ASN A 59 -10.56 2.44 -2.13
N VAL A 60 -11.81 2.55 -2.56
CA VAL A 60 -12.81 3.43 -1.93
C VAL A 60 -13.64 2.63 -0.92
N PRO A 61 -13.80 3.09 0.33
CA PRO A 61 -14.71 2.49 1.30
C PRO A 61 -16.14 2.44 0.78
N VAL A 62 -16.81 1.29 0.95
CA VAL A 62 -18.20 1.07 0.49
C VAL A 62 -19.07 0.35 1.52
N VAL A 63 -18.47 -0.32 2.51
CA VAL A 63 -19.20 -1.14 3.50
C VAL A 63 -19.09 -0.61 4.92
N GLU A 64 -18.18 0.30 5.20
CA GLU A 64 -17.99 0.92 6.50
C GLU A 64 -19.19 1.80 6.87
N ASP A 65 -19.52 1.89 8.16
CA ASP A 65 -20.72 2.59 8.62
C ASP A 65 -20.79 4.06 8.21
N PHE A 66 -19.65 4.75 8.20
CA PHE A 66 -19.58 6.16 7.80
C PHE A 66 -19.93 6.41 6.32
N VAL A 67 -19.89 5.38 5.48
CA VAL A 67 -20.24 5.49 4.05
C VAL A 67 -21.72 5.79 3.84
N ARG A 68 -22.57 5.46 4.81
CA ARG A 68 -24.02 5.76 4.74
C ARG A 68 -24.28 7.26 4.56
N ASP A 69 -23.43 8.09 5.16
CA ASP A 69 -23.50 9.55 5.10
C ASP A 69 -22.61 10.16 4.02
N SER A 70 -22.04 9.33 3.13
CA SER A 70 -21.20 9.81 2.03
C SER A 70 -22.03 10.67 1.08
N PRO A 71 -21.50 11.84 0.65
CA PRO A 71 -22.15 12.63 -0.40
C PRO A 71 -21.93 12.01 -1.78
N TYR A 72 -21.11 10.97 -1.90
CA TYR A 72 -20.81 10.33 -3.18
C TYR A 72 -21.66 9.09 -3.42
N THR A 73 -22.11 8.91 -4.68
CA THR A 73 -22.81 7.72 -5.14
C THR A 73 -22.22 7.25 -6.46
N LEU A 74 -21.96 5.94 -6.58
CA LEU A 74 -21.55 5.31 -7.82
C LEU A 74 -22.78 4.82 -8.56
N HIS A 75 -22.93 5.20 -9.83
CA HIS A 75 -24.01 4.81 -10.73
C HIS A 75 -23.46 4.14 -11.99
N TRP A 76 -24.22 3.18 -12.53
CA TRP A 76 -24.02 2.70 -13.90
C TRP A 76 -25.00 3.38 -14.84
N ARG A 77 -24.48 4.16 -15.80
CA ARG A 77 -25.29 4.83 -16.82
C ARG A 77 -24.48 5.10 -18.10
N LYS A 78 -25.15 5.08 -19.23
CA LYS A 78 -24.49 5.33 -20.54
C LYS A 78 -23.25 4.47 -20.77
N ASP A 79 -23.37 3.18 -20.42
CA ASP A 79 -22.31 2.17 -20.54
C ASP A 79 -20.99 2.50 -19.80
N ALA A 80 -21.08 3.28 -18.71
CA ALA A 80 -19.95 3.64 -17.86
C ALA A 80 -20.36 3.78 -16.40
N PHE A 81 -19.41 3.58 -15.50
CA PHE A 81 -19.57 3.95 -14.09
C PHE A 81 -19.32 5.45 -13.91
N TRP A 82 -20.16 6.08 -13.12
CA TRP A 82 -20.08 7.50 -12.79
C TRP A 82 -20.11 7.71 -11.29
N VAL A 83 -19.21 8.54 -10.81
CA VAL A 83 -19.27 9.08 -9.46
C VAL A 83 -20.03 10.38 -9.50
N ASP A 84 -21.12 10.43 -8.76
CA ASP A 84 -21.92 11.65 -8.55
C ASP A 84 -21.70 12.15 -7.13
N ARG A 85 -21.92 13.44 -6.91
CA ARG A 85 -21.91 14.05 -5.59
C ARG A 85 -23.21 14.82 -5.40
N ASP A 86 -23.84 14.67 -4.22
CA ASP A 86 -25.21 15.13 -3.96
C ASP A 86 -25.42 16.61 -4.29
N ASP A 87 -24.43 17.46 -3.99
CA ASP A 87 -24.47 18.92 -4.22
C ASP A 87 -23.96 19.36 -5.59
N LEU A 88 -23.24 18.51 -6.33
CA LEU A 88 -22.60 18.84 -7.60
C LEU A 88 -23.18 18.09 -8.80
N GLY A 89 -23.96 17.03 -8.56
CA GLY A 89 -24.35 16.09 -9.60
C GLY A 89 -23.16 15.25 -10.11
N PRO A 90 -23.09 14.96 -11.42
CA PRO A 90 -22.02 14.17 -12.00
C PRO A 90 -20.63 14.80 -11.78
N VAL A 91 -19.73 14.05 -11.15
CA VAL A 91 -18.34 14.45 -10.92
C VAL A 91 -17.46 13.97 -12.06
N THR A 92 -17.40 12.65 -12.28
CA THR A 92 -16.59 12.05 -13.35
C THR A 92 -16.99 10.62 -13.65
N SER A 93 -16.64 10.13 -14.84
CA SER A 93 -16.67 8.72 -15.15
C SER A 93 -15.43 8.03 -14.61
N VAL A 94 -15.61 6.77 -14.17
CA VAL A 94 -14.54 5.95 -13.62
C VAL A 94 -14.55 4.56 -14.24
N ARG A 95 -13.43 3.84 -14.14
CA ARG A 95 -13.35 2.43 -14.51
C ARG A 95 -13.26 1.60 -13.24
N LEU A 96 -13.83 0.42 -13.27
CA LEU A 96 -13.55 -0.59 -12.27
C LEU A 96 -12.18 -1.22 -12.53
N SER A 97 -11.50 -1.60 -11.48
CA SER A 97 -10.31 -2.44 -11.58
C SER A 97 -10.71 -3.83 -12.13
N PRO A 98 -10.06 -4.34 -13.20
CA PRO A 98 -10.44 -5.62 -13.79
C PRO A 98 -10.30 -6.78 -12.81
N GLN A 99 -11.24 -7.73 -12.85
CA GLN A 99 -11.10 -8.99 -12.13
C GLN A 99 -10.30 -9.98 -12.97
N PRO A 100 -9.10 -10.40 -12.54
CA PRO A 100 -8.32 -11.37 -13.29
C PRO A 100 -8.92 -12.77 -13.18
N ALA A 101 -8.76 -13.61 -14.21
CA ALA A 101 -9.31 -14.95 -14.23
C ALA A 101 -8.75 -15.85 -13.11
N TRP A 102 -7.50 -15.63 -12.69
CA TRP A 102 -6.88 -16.39 -11.61
C TRP A 102 -7.59 -16.21 -10.24
N TYR A 103 -8.39 -15.15 -10.04
CA TYR A 103 -9.22 -14.99 -8.83
C TYR A 103 -10.25 -16.11 -8.63
N ASN A 104 -10.65 -16.77 -9.72
CA ASN A 104 -11.61 -17.87 -9.72
C ASN A 104 -10.92 -19.25 -9.70
N ARG A 105 -9.58 -19.31 -9.61
CA ARG A 105 -8.81 -20.56 -9.60
C ARG A 105 -8.36 -20.96 -8.19
N THR A 106 -7.98 -22.22 -8.08
CA THR A 106 -7.32 -22.80 -6.90
C THR A 106 -5.86 -23.10 -7.19
N THR A 107 -5.05 -23.14 -6.14
CA THR A 107 -3.68 -23.67 -6.17
C THR A 107 -3.69 -25.19 -6.38
N SER A 108 -2.52 -25.78 -6.58
CA SER A 108 -2.34 -27.24 -6.67
C SER A 108 -2.81 -27.98 -5.39
N THR A 109 -2.85 -27.30 -4.25
CA THR A 109 -3.37 -27.84 -2.97
C THR A 109 -4.90 -27.72 -2.83
N GLY A 110 -5.58 -27.07 -3.79
CA GLY A 110 -7.03 -26.83 -3.76
C GLY A 110 -7.45 -25.55 -3.02
N LYS A 111 -6.54 -24.76 -2.50
CA LYS A 111 -6.82 -23.48 -1.84
C LYS A 111 -7.14 -22.41 -2.89
N ARG A 112 -8.19 -21.61 -2.69
CA ARG A 112 -8.51 -20.49 -3.59
C ARG A 112 -7.33 -19.51 -3.65
N MET A 113 -6.91 -19.10 -4.85
CA MET A 113 -5.74 -18.23 -5.03
C MET A 113 -5.90 -16.87 -4.34
N THR A 114 -7.13 -16.36 -4.21
CA THR A 114 -7.41 -15.11 -3.47
C THR A 114 -7.17 -15.21 -1.97
N LEU A 115 -7.17 -16.41 -1.39
CA LEU A 115 -6.78 -16.62 0.01
C LEU A 115 -5.26 -16.58 0.21
N VAL A 116 -4.48 -16.71 -0.87
CA VAL A 116 -3.02 -16.68 -0.83
C VAL A 116 -2.48 -15.28 -1.14
N GLY A 117 -3.01 -14.62 -2.16
CA GLY A 117 -2.60 -13.30 -2.61
C GLY A 117 -3.74 -12.52 -3.28
N THR A 118 -3.76 -11.19 -3.12
CA THR A 118 -4.69 -10.31 -3.83
C THR A 118 -3.97 -9.10 -4.40
N LEU A 119 -4.49 -8.60 -5.52
CA LEU A 119 -4.00 -7.35 -6.10
C LEU A 119 -4.48 -6.16 -5.26
N GLN A 120 -3.59 -5.19 -5.07
CA GLN A 120 -3.87 -3.91 -4.42
C GLN A 120 -3.44 -2.78 -5.38
N GLY A 121 -4.29 -2.51 -6.36
CA GLY A 121 -3.91 -1.80 -7.57
C GLY A 121 -3.26 -2.74 -8.58
N THR A 122 -2.01 -2.51 -8.94
CA THR A 122 -1.29 -3.32 -9.95
C THR A 122 -0.17 -4.19 -9.36
N TYR A 123 -0.07 -4.32 -8.05
CA TYR A 123 0.88 -5.21 -7.39
C TYR A 123 0.18 -6.29 -6.57
N LEU A 124 0.90 -7.36 -6.25
CA LEU A 124 0.38 -8.45 -5.43
C LEU A 124 0.80 -8.25 -3.97
N GLY A 125 -0.19 -8.16 -3.08
CA GLY A 125 0.01 -8.22 -1.63
C GLY A 125 -0.10 -9.65 -1.12
N VAL A 126 0.85 -10.08 -0.29
CA VAL A 126 0.87 -11.39 0.36
C VAL A 126 1.16 -11.23 1.85
N TYR A 127 0.34 -11.85 2.69
CA TYR A 127 0.61 -11.97 4.13
C TYR A 127 0.93 -13.45 4.43
N PRO A 128 2.20 -13.85 4.43
CA PRO A 128 2.57 -15.27 4.41
C PRO A 128 2.57 -15.95 5.77
N SER A 129 2.25 -15.25 6.84
CA SER A 129 2.35 -15.76 8.20
C SER A 129 1.02 -15.75 8.94
N LYS A 130 1.03 -16.27 10.17
CA LYS A 130 -0.11 -16.27 11.08
C LYS A 130 -0.49 -14.85 11.50
N VAL A 131 -1.62 -14.71 12.16
CA VAL A 131 -2.07 -13.44 12.71
C VAL A 131 -1.02 -12.82 13.65
N CYS A 132 -0.88 -11.51 13.63
CA CYS A 132 -0.01 -10.75 14.51
C CYS A 132 -0.29 -11.07 15.98
N GLU A 133 0.74 -11.35 16.79
CA GLU A 133 0.59 -11.77 18.18
C GLU A 133 -0.09 -10.73 19.07
N TYR A 134 -0.01 -9.44 18.74
CA TYR A 134 -0.78 -8.42 19.43
C TYR A 134 -2.29 -8.65 19.33
N TRP A 135 -2.76 -9.27 18.23
CA TRP A 135 -4.16 -9.69 18.09
C TRP A 135 -4.50 -10.91 18.94
N LEU A 136 -3.58 -11.86 19.07
CA LEU A 136 -3.76 -13.05 19.91
C LEU A 136 -3.84 -12.67 21.40
N LYS A 137 -3.14 -11.61 21.81
CA LYS A 137 -3.15 -11.07 23.17
C LYS A 137 -4.36 -10.12 23.43
N ARG A 138 -5.38 -10.14 22.61
CA ARG A 138 -6.68 -9.55 22.92
C ARG A 138 -7.37 -10.45 23.97
N PRO A 139 -7.63 -10.13 25.21
CA PRO A 139 -8.26 -8.88 25.65
C PRO A 139 -7.32 -7.83 26.25
N ASP A 140 -6.03 -8.10 26.37
CA ASP A 140 -5.08 -7.15 26.96
C ASP A 140 -4.87 -5.89 26.12
N LYS A 141 -5.57 -5.82 24.97
CA LYS A 141 -5.63 -4.65 24.07
C LYS A 141 -4.26 -4.18 23.59
N GLU A 142 -3.40 -5.12 23.20
CA GLU A 142 -2.07 -4.84 22.66
C GLU A 142 -2.06 -4.54 21.16
N GLN A 143 -3.12 -4.94 20.44
CA GLN A 143 -3.25 -4.66 19.00
C GLN A 143 -3.33 -3.15 18.73
N CYS A 144 -2.85 -2.73 17.56
CA CYS A 144 -3.09 -1.37 17.07
C CYS A 144 -4.60 -1.14 16.96
N ARG A 145 -5.09 0.00 17.49
CA ARG A 145 -6.53 0.26 17.67
C ARG A 145 -7.31 0.31 16.35
N PHE A 146 -6.66 0.69 15.26
CA PHE A 146 -7.26 0.80 13.92
C PHE A 146 -7.17 -0.50 13.10
N CYS A 147 -6.34 -1.46 13.52
CA CYS A 147 -5.95 -2.59 12.69
C CYS A 147 -7.03 -3.67 12.62
N SER A 148 -7.30 -4.21 11.43
CA SER A 148 -8.28 -5.28 11.18
C SER A 148 -7.63 -6.62 10.78
N VAL A 149 -6.31 -6.77 10.89
CA VAL A 149 -5.60 -7.96 10.39
C VAL A 149 -6.14 -9.28 10.97
N GLY A 150 -6.46 -9.30 12.26
CA GLY A 150 -7.02 -10.49 12.90
C GLY A 150 -8.46 -10.80 12.53
N LEU A 151 -9.14 -9.88 11.83
CA LEU A 151 -10.49 -10.09 11.28
C LEU A 151 -10.43 -10.66 9.85
N ASN A 152 -9.32 -10.45 9.15
CA ASN A 152 -9.15 -10.82 7.75
C ASN A 152 -8.56 -12.23 7.60
N LEU A 153 -7.59 -12.58 8.45
CA LEU A 153 -6.95 -13.90 8.43
C LEU A 153 -7.93 -15.00 8.83
N GLY A 154 -7.97 -16.07 8.04
CA GLY A 154 -8.93 -17.16 8.18
C GLY A 154 -10.29 -16.88 7.51
N ALA A 155 -10.54 -15.65 7.01
CA ALA A 155 -11.76 -15.26 6.31
C ALA A 155 -11.48 -14.93 4.82
N ASP A 156 -11.02 -13.73 4.54
CA ASP A 156 -10.71 -13.25 3.18
C ASP A 156 -9.24 -13.51 2.81
N ASP A 157 -8.40 -13.81 3.79
CA ASP A 157 -6.98 -14.13 3.65
C ASP A 157 -6.69 -15.44 4.42
N GLY A 158 -6.04 -16.40 3.80
CA GLY A 158 -5.67 -17.65 4.45
C GLY A 158 -4.64 -17.42 5.56
N ASP A 159 -4.77 -18.12 6.66
CA ASP A 159 -3.86 -18.09 7.81
C ASP A 159 -2.73 -19.14 7.73
N ASP A 160 -2.77 -19.96 6.69
CA ASP A 160 -1.79 -21.01 6.38
C ASP A 160 -1.50 -20.95 4.86
N LYS A 161 -0.28 -20.63 4.48
CA LYS A 161 0.16 -20.53 3.09
C LYS A 161 1.51 -21.21 2.93
N SER A 162 1.61 -22.16 2.00
CA SER A 162 2.92 -22.72 1.66
C SER A 162 3.70 -21.81 0.69
N VAL A 163 5.00 -22.02 0.61
CA VAL A 163 5.85 -21.30 -0.34
C VAL A 163 5.43 -21.61 -1.77
N GLU A 164 5.06 -22.86 -2.06
CA GLU A 164 4.59 -23.31 -3.38
C GLU A 164 3.29 -22.61 -3.78
N GLU A 165 2.31 -22.53 -2.89
CA GLU A 165 1.06 -21.82 -3.14
C GLU A 165 1.30 -20.33 -3.47
N VAL A 166 2.20 -19.69 -2.73
CA VAL A 166 2.55 -18.28 -2.99
C VAL A 166 3.22 -18.13 -4.36
N VAL A 167 4.15 -19.00 -4.71
CA VAL A 167 4.82 -18.98 -6.03
C VAL A 167 3.82 -19.19 -7.16
N GLU A 168 2.88 -20.13 -7.03
CA GLU A 168 1.82 -20.35 -8.00
C GLU A 168 0.99 -19.10 -8.23
N VAL A 169 0.57 -18.42 -7.15
CA VAL A 169 -0.24 -17.20 -7.23
C VAL A 169 0.56 -16.03 -7.81
N VAL A 170 1.83 -15.88 -7.44
CA VAL A 170 2.71 -14.85 -8.00
C VAL A 170 2.87 -15.04 -9.51
N LYS A 171 3.08 -16.29 -9.98
CA LYS A 171 3.16 -16.59 -11.41
C LYS A 171 1.86 -16.26 -12.13
N ALA A 172 0.73 -16.69 -11.60
CA ALA A 172 -0.58 -16.40 -12.19
C ALA A 172 -0.84 -14.89 -12.28
N ALA A 173 -0.53 -14.13 -11.23
CA ALA A 173 -0.67 -12.69 -11.20
C ALA A 173 0.31 -11.99 -12.18
N ARG A 174 1.56 -12.48 -12.30
CA ARG A 174 2.51 -11.98 -13.29
C ARG A 174 2.01 -12.20 -14.72
N ASP A 175 1.58 -13.41 -15.03
CA ASP A 175 1.26 -13.82 -16.41
C ASP A 175 -0.08 -13.23 -16.90
N GLU A 176 -1.06 -13.06 -16.02
CA GLU A 176 -2.39 -12.55 -16.41
C GLU A 176 -2.60 -11.06 -16.07
N SER A 177 -2.04 -10.58 -14.95
CA SER A 177 -2.23 -9.20 -14.50
C SER A 177 -1.02 -8.31 -14.76
N GLY A 178 0.09 -8.87 -15.24
CA GLY A 178 1.31 -8.12 -15.57
C GLY A 178 1.95 -7.43 -14.36
N ILE A 179 1.82 -8.01 -13.17
CA ILE A 179 2.46 -7.43 -11.98
C ILE A 179 3.98 -7.39 -12.15
N THR A 180 4.59 -6.37 -11.62
CA THR A 180 6.05 -6.20 -11.60
C THR A 180 6.60 -6.23 -10.17
N TYR A 181 5.72 -6.23 -9.17
CA TYR A 181 6.05 -6.10 -7.77
C TYR A 181 5.17 -6.97 -6.88
N VAL A 182 5.80 -7.60 -5.89
CA VAL A 182 5.15 -8.37 -4.82
C VAL A 182 5.53 -7.75 -3.48
N ASP A 183 4.55 -7.52 -2.62
CA ASP A 183 4.77 -6.99 -1.27
C ASP A 183 4.41 -8.04 -0.23
N PHE A 184 5.38 -8.41 0.61
CA PHE A 184 5.19 -9.31 1.74
C PHE A 184 4.97 -8.51 3.01
N ASN A 185 3.85 -8.74 3.68
CA ASN A 185 3.49 -8.06 4.91
C ASN A 185 3.48 -9.03 6.09
N THR A 186 4.03 -8.63 7.23
CA THR A 186 4.00 -9.41 8.47
C THR A 186 3.46 -8.61 9.63
N GLY A 187 3.01 -9.33 10.68
CA GLY A 187 2.79 -8.79 12.00
C GLY A 187 4.02 -8.87 12.89
N HIS A 188 3.81 -8.65 14.17
CA HIS A 188 4.78 -8.93 15.23
C HIS A 188 4.69 -10.39 15.66
N TYR A 189 5.84 -11.03 15.90
CA TYR A 189 5.99 -12.38 16.45
C TYR A 189 7.12 -12.37 17.47
N ASP A 190 6.89 -13.03 18.62
CA ASP A 190 7.87 -13.13 19.69
C ASP A 190 9.18 -13.76 19.19
N GLY A 191 10.31 -13.24 19.65
CA GLY A 191 11.64 -13.69 19.24
C GLY A 191 12.09 -13.17 17.86
N ASP A 192 11.44 -12.12 17.32
CA ASP A 192 11.80 -11.47 16.04
C ASP A 192 11.84 -12.43 14.83
N THR A 193 11.00 -13.46 14.84
CA THR A 193 11.02 -14.52 13.82
C THR A 193 10.42 -14.13 12.49
N TYR A 194 9.83 -12.93 12.36
CA TYR A 194 9.14 -12.48 11.13
C TYR A 194 10.04 -12.42 9.89
N LEU A 195 11.33 -12.12 10.03
CA LEU A 195 12.25 -12.16 8.89
C LEU A 195 12.59 -13.59 8.46
N ASP A 196 12.71 -14.53 9.42
CA ASP A 196 12.94 -15.94 9.14
C ASP A 196 11.71 -16.58 8.44
N ILE A 197 10.51 -16.16 8.84
CA ILE A 197 9.26 -16.57 8.18
C ILE A 197 9.24 -16.10 6.72
N LEU A 198 9.69 -14.87 6.44
CA LEU A 198 9.67 -14.30 5.08
C LEU A 198 10.73 -14.89 4.15
N GLU A 199 11.88 -15.28 4.67
CA GLU A 199 13.05 -15.69 3.89
C GLU A 199 12.74 -16.75 2.81
N PRO A 200 12.06 -17.89 3.10
CA PRO A 200 11.79 -18.91 2.08
C PRO A 200 10.89 -18.40 0.96
N TYR A 201 9.90 -17.54 1.25
CA TYR A 201 9.03 -16.95 0.23
C TYR A 201 9.80 -15.99 -0.66
N ILE A 202 10.62 -15.10 -0.07
CA ILE A 202 11.45 -14.13 -0.80
C ILE A 202 12.38 -14.86 -1.76
N ARG A 203 13.12 -15.86 -1.29
CA ARG A 203 14.09 -16.63 -2.10
C ARG A 203 13.41 -17.28 -3.28
N ARG A 204 12.34 -18.02 -3.04
CA ARG A 204 11.64 -18.78 -4.09
C ARG A 204 10.96 -17.85 -5.11
N VAL A 205 10.28 -16.79 -4.66
CA VAL A 205 9.66 -15.84 -5.57
C VAL A 205 10.72 -15.10 -6.39
N LYS A 206 11.82 -14.68 -5.78
CA LYS A 206 12.92 -14.02 -6.50
C LYS A 206 13.56 -14.95 -7.54
N GLU A 207 13.87 -16.16 -7.15
CA GLU A 207 14.47 -17.19 -8.00
C GLU A 207 13.59 -17.53 -9.21
N GLU A 208 12.27 -17.67 -9.01
CA GLU A 208 11.37 -18.15 -10.06
C GLU A 208 10.76 -17.04 -10.92
N THR A 209 10.79 -15.78 -10.47
CA THR A 209 10.12 -14.69 -11.20
C THR A 209 10.97 -13.47 -11.49
N ASN A 210 12.00 -13.25 -10.71
CA ASN A 210 12.83 -12.04 -10.68
C ASN A 210 12.05 -10.73 -10.55
N LEU A 211 10.81 -10.77 -10.03
CA LEU A 211 10.01 -9.59 -9.76
C LEU A 211 10.68 -8.71 -8.68
N LEU A 212 10.26 -7.45 -8.62
CA LEU A 212 10.58 -6.58 -7.50
C LEU A 212 9.88 -7.10 -6.24
N ILE A 213 10.59 -7.10 -5.12
CA ILE A 213 10.07 -7.59 -3.83
C ILE A 213 10.16 -6.49 -2.78
N GLY A 214 9.05 -6.22 -2.12
CA GLY A 214 8.97 -5.42 -0.91
C GLY A 214 8.64 -6.26 0.31
N VAL A 215 9.03 -5.75 1.47
CA VAL A 215 8.66 -6.33 2.76
C VAL A 215 8.20 -5.22 3.71
N GLN A 216 7.13 -5.48 4.46
CA GLN A 216 6.66 -4.64 5.56
C GLN A 216 6.81 -5.42 6.86
N THR A 217 7.66 -4.93 7.75
CA THR A 217 8.01 -5.64 8.99
C THR A 217 8.11 -4.69 10.18
N PRO A 218 7.96 -5.19 11.41
CA PRO A 218 8.49 -4.48 12.58
C PRO A 218 10.01 -4.29 12.48
N PRO A 219 10.62 -3.39 13.27
CA PRO A 219 12.07 -3.22 13.31
C PRO A 219 12.74 -4.41 14.05
N HIS A 220 13.61 -5.12 13.37
CA HIS A 220 14.34 -6.26 13.96
C HIS A 220 15.38 -5.79 15.00
N ASN A 221 15.61 -6.57 16.07
CA ASN A 221 16.60 -6.25 17.08
C ASN A 221 18.03 -6.26 16.54
N ASP A 222 18.35 -7.15 15.61
CA ASP A 222 19.59 -7.09 14.82
C ASP A 222 19.35 -6.44 13.45
N LEU A 223 19.68 -5.16 13.31
CA LEU A 223 19.49 -4.42 12.06
C LEU A 223 20.35 -4.95 10.91
N ARG A 224 21.41 -5.73 11.18
CA ARG A 224 22.24 -6.33 10.12
C ARG A 224 21.46 -7.32 9.27
N ARG A 225 20.35 -7.88 9.77
CA ARG A 225 19.44 -8.75 9.02
C ARG A 225 18.87 -8.07 7.75
N TYR A 226 18.80 -6.74 7.71
CA TYR A 226 18.35 -6.02 6.51
C TYR A 226 19.37 -6.07 5.36
N HIS A 227 20.66 -6.27 5.65
CA HIS A 227 21.65 -6.61 4.61
C HIS A 227 21.39 -7.99 3.99
N ASP A 228 20.91 -8.96 4.79
CA ASP A 228 20.55 -10.29 4.29
C ASP A 228 19.34 -10.20 3.36
N LEU A 229 18.29 -9.47 3.76
CA LEU A 229 17.13 -9.23 2.90
C LEU A 229 17.56 -8.62 1.55
N ARG A 230 18.44 -7.61 1.59
CA ARG A 230 18.94 -7.01 0.37
C ARG A 230 19.71 -8.00 -0.50
N ARG A 231 20.59 -8.84 0.10
CA ARG A 231 21.30 -9.89 -0.64
C ARG A 231 20.38 -10.94 -1.25
N MET A 232 19.25 -11.21 -0.64
CA MET A 232 18.20 -12.09 -1.17
C MET A 232 17.42 -11.47 -2.34
N GLY A 233 17.62 -10.19 -2.64
CA GLY A 233 16.96 -9.49 -3.75
C GLY A 233 15.72 -8.71 -3.36
N VAL A 234 15.53 -8.40 -2.06
CA VAL A 234 14.52 -7.43 -1.62
C VAL A 234 14.87 -6.05 -2.13
N ASN A 235 13.90 -5.34 -2.66
CA ASN A 235 14.04 -4.04 -3.29
C ASN A 235 13.45 -2.89 -2.45
N ARG A 236 12.54 -3.22 -1.54
CA ARG A 236 11.88 -2.26 -0.65
C ARG A 236 11.74 -2.86 0.76
N VAL A 237 12.03 -2.06 1.77
CA VAL A 237 11.68 -2.36 3.17
C VAL A 237 10.82 -1.24 3.73
N SER A 238 9.76 -1.58 4.43
CA SER A 238 8.82 -0.62 5.01
C SER A 238 8.61 -0.86 6.49
N PHE A 239 8.59 0.24 7.25
CA PHE A 239 8.39 0.25 8.69
C PHE A 239 7.16 1.08 9.03
N CYS A 240 6.09 0.40 9.43
CA CYS A 240 4.81 1.00 9.77
C CYS A 240 4.82 1.45 11.23
N PHE A 241 5.33 2.65 11.53
CA PHE A 241 5.24 3.18 12.88
C PHE A 241 3.93 3.95 13.14
N GLU A 242 3.18 4.29 12.09
CA GLU A 242 1.82 4.79 12.07
C GLU A 242 1.66 6.22 12.60
N ILE A 243 2.23 6.57 13.75
CA ILE A 243 1.99 7.79 14.53
C ILE A 243 3.31 8.42 14.94
N TRP A 244 3.49 9.70 14.63
CA TRP A 244 4.68 10.49 15.01
C TRP A 244 4.58 11.06 16.41
N ASN A 245 3.40 11.50 16.82
CA ASN A 245 3.15 12.02 18.15
C ASN A 245 3.33 10.92 19.19
N ARG A 246 4.26 11.11 20.13
CA ARG A 246 4.67 10.06 21.08
C ARG A 246 3.55 9.63 22.02
N GLU A 247 2.73 10.56 22.48
CA GLU A 247 1.60 10.27 23.38
C GLU A 247 0.52 9.47 22.61
N ARG A 248 0.20 9.92 21.41
CA ARG A 248 -0.74 9.21 20.52
C ARG A 248 -0.19 7.83 20.09
N PHE A 249 1.13 7.69 19.88
CA PHE A 249 1.73 6.41 19.57
C PHE A 249 1.50 5.36 20.66
N VAL A 250 1.63 5.75 21.94
CA VAL A 250 1.33 4.88 23.10
C VAL A 250 -0.13 4.44 23.08
N GLU A 251 -1.04 5.36 22.83
CA GLU A 251 -2.49 5.10 22.81
C GLU A 251 -2.91 4.22 21.64
N VAL A 252 -2.46 4.56 20.42
CA VAL A 252 -2.89 3.95 19.16
C VAL A 252 -2.23 2.60 18.91
N CYS A 253 -0.95 2.46 19.29
CA CYS A 253 -0.12 1.29 19.01
C CYS A 253 0.56 0.74 20.27
N PRO A 254 -0.20 0.32 21.31
CA PRO A 254 0.35 -0.02 22.62
C PRO A 254 1.34 -1.20 22.58
N GLY A 255 1.10 -2.23 21.79
CA GLY A 255 2.03 -3.34 21.61
C GLY A 255 3.34 -2.90 20.96
N LYS A 256 3.26 -2.11 19.88
CA LYS A 256 4.46 -1.54 19.24
C LYS A 256 5.25 -0.65 20.18
N HIS A 257 4.55 0.14 21.01
CA HIS A 257 5.21 0.98 22.01
C HIS A 257 5.95 0.15 23.04
N ARG A 258 5.32 -0.87 23.60
CA ARG A 258 5.90 -1.71 24.64
C ARG A 258 7.12 -2.49 24.13
N GLU A 259 7.03 -3.05 22.91
CA GLU A 259 8.04 -3.95 22.37
C GLU A 259 9.24 -3.18 21.78
N TYR A 260 8.98 -2.16 20.99
CA TYR A 260 10.02 -1.45 20.23
C TYR A 260 10.17 0.01 20.63
N GLY A 261 9.07 0.68 20.94
CA GLY A 261 9.03 2.14 21.02
C GLY A 261 9.23 2.81 19.65
N LEU A 262 8.81 4.07 19.54
CA LEU A 262 8.93 4.84 18.30
C LEU A 262 10.40 4.99 17.86
N ASP A 263 11.33 5.20 18.81
CA ASP A 263 12.74 5.44 18.51
C ASP A 263 13.40 4.27 17.77
N ARG A 264 13.00 3.01 18.06
CA ARG A 264 13.51 1.84 17.37
C ARG A 264 13.06 1.80 15.91
N TYR A 265 11.81 2.18 15.62
CA TYR A 265 11.33 2.34 14.24
C TYR A 265 12.16 3.38 13.48
N LEU A 266 12.40 4.54 14.09
CA LEU A 266 13.18 5.60 13.47
C LEU A 266 14.64 5.19 13.25
N GLU A 267 15.23 4.47 14.21
CA GLU A 267 16.58 3.92 14.07
C GLU A 267 16.66 2.94 12.89
N ALA A 268 15.71 2.01 12.77
CA ALA A 268 15.68 1.04 11.68
C ALA A 268 15.52 1.70 10.31
N ILE A 269 14.64 2.70 10.19
CA ILE A 269 14.48 3.48 8.94
C ILE A 269 15.81 4.16 8.58
N ARG A 270 16.44 4.85 9.52
CA ARG A 270 17.73 5.52 9.28
C ARG A 270 18.81 4.53 8.89
N TYR A 271 18.96 3.45 9.63
CA TYR A 271 19.95 2.41 9.36
C TYR A 271 19.76 1.82 7.96
N CYS A 272 18.56 1.42 7.61
CA CYS A 272 18.27 0.86 6.30
C CYS A 272 18.48 1.85 5.16
N ALA A 273 18.18 3.14 5.37
CA ALA A 273 18.36 4.16 4.34
C ALA A 273 19.84 4.56 4.13
N GLN A 274 20.67 4.52 5.18
CA GLN A 274 22.03 5.06 5.15
C GLN A 274 23.11 3.99 5.14
N GLU A 275 22.92 2.87 5.85
CA GLU A 275 23.94 1.84 6.03
C GLU A 275 23.74 0.62 5.11
N VAL A 276 22.48 0.24 4.82
CA VAL A 276 22.17 -0.83 3.87
C VAL A 276 22.26 -0.31 2.44
N GLY A 277 23.39 0.26 2.07
CA GLY A 277 23.62 0.91 0.80
C GLY A 277 23.46 0.02 -0.44
N PRO A 278 23.66 0.56 -1.66
CA PRO A 278 23.52 -0.22 -2.89
C PRO A 278 24.48 -1.41 -2.88
N THR A 279 23.97 -2.59 -3.24
CA THR A 279 24.83 -3.71 -3.63
C THR A 279 25.63 -3.28 -4.84
N GLY A 280 26.79 -3.82 -5.12
CA GLY A 280 27.64 -3.40 -6.24
C GLY A 280 27.02 -3.53 -7.64
N ARG A 281 25.73 -3.86 -7.75
CA ARG A 281 24.94 -3.84 -8.98
C ARG A 281 24.21 -2.52 -9.08
N SER A 282 24.57 -1.71 -10.06
CA SER A 282 24.07 -0.33 -10.26
C SER A 282 22.55 -0.23 -10.56
N PHE A 283 21.87 -1.35 -10.71
CA PHE A 283 20.47 -1.41 -11.16
C PHE A 283 19.48 -1.88 -10.08
N GLU A 284 19.91 -2.62 -9.08
CA GLU A 284 18.97 -3.11 -8.05
C GLU A 284 18.48 -1.97 -7.15
N PRO A 285 17.19 -1.59 -7.23
CA PRO A 285 16.67 -0.55 -6.38
C PRO A 285 16.67 -1.01 -4.92
N TRP A 286 16.92 -0.06 -4.04
CA TRP A 286 16.70 -0.21 -2.62
C TRP A 286 15.95 1.01 -2.12
N VAL A 287 14.73 0.79 -1.66
CA VAL A 287 13.84 1.83 -1.15
C VAL A 287 13.48 1.52 0.29
N VAL A 288 13.60 2.52 1.14
CA VAL A 288 13.19 2.42 2.55
C VAL A 288 11.97 3.31 2.74
N ASN A 289 10.91 2.77 3.33
CA ASN A 289 9.71 3.53 3.64
C ASN A 289 9.51 3.64 5.15
N GLY A 290 9.06 4.82 5.57
CA GLY A 290 8.37 5.03 6.84
C GLY A 290 6.89 5.21 6.59
N GLU A 291 6.04 4.40 7.20
CA GLU A 291 4.60 4.46 6.99
C GLU A 291 3.89 5.09 8.19
N ILE A 292 2.99 6.04 7.88
CA ILE A 292 2.16 6.77 8.85
C ILE A 292 0.71 6.79 8.41
N ILE A 293 -0.18 7.08 9.36
CA ILE A 293 -1.62 7.20 9.14
C ILE A 293 -2.06 8.64 9.43
N ALA A 294 -2.40 9.39 8.39
CA ALA A 294 -3.01 10.71 8.51
C ALA A 294 -4.44 10.60 9.04
N GLY A 295 -4.80 11.49 9.96
CA GLY A 295 -6.13 11.57 10.57
C GLY A 295 -6.25 10.92 11.95
N LEU A 296 -5.18 10.31 12.48
CA LEU A 296 -5.11 9.81 13.86
C LEU A 296 -4.30 10.73 14.81
N GLU A 297 -3.62 11.70 14.24
CA GLU A 297 -2.86 12.74 14.93
C GLU A 297 -3.07 14.09 14.25
N PRO A 298 -2.70 15.23 14.87
CA PRO A 298 -2.74 16.52 14.19
C PRO A 298 -1.95 16.50 12.87
N PRO A 299 -2.42 17.19 11.81
CA PRO A 299 -1.75 17.23 10.51
C PRO A 299 -0.27 17.66 10.60
N GLU A 300 0.06 18.55 11.53
CA GLU A 300 1.42 19.06 11.76
C GLU A 300 2.37 17.96 12.24
N ASP A 301 1.88 16.96 12.98
CA ASP A 301 2.68 15.83 13.43
C ASP A 301 3.00 14.90 12.26
N SER A 302 2.01 14.56 11.44
CA SER A 302 2.21 13.81 10.20
C SER A 302 3.16 14.53 9.22
N ILE A 303 3.09 15.87 9.14
CA ILE A 303 4.03 16.69 8.36
C ILE A 303 5.45 16.59 8.93
N ARG A 304 5.62 16.64 10.26
CA ARG A 304 6.94 16.44 10.89
C ARG A 304 7.51 15.05 10.61
N ALA A 305 6.67 14.03 10.63
CA ALA A 305 7.06 12.67 10.26
C ALA A 305 7.59 12.62 8.82
N ILE A 306 6.87 13.19 7.86
CA ILE A 306 7.27 13.27 6.44
C ILE A 306 8.62 13.97 6.31
N ASP A 307 8.82 15.10 6.99
CA ASP A 307 10.07 15.86 6.95
C ASP A 307 11.24 15.06 7.50
N TRP A 308 11.03 14.35 8.59
CA TRP A 308 12.05 13.50 9.18
C TRP A 308 12.38 12.31 8.27
N ILE A 309 11.37 11.56 7.79
CA ILE A 309 11.57 10.40 6.91
C ILE A 309 12.37 10.79 5.67
N THR A 310 11.99 11.88 5.01
CA THR A 310 12.70 12.35 3.81
C THR A 310 14.09 12.88 4.13
N SER A 311 14.34 13.41 5.33
CA SER A 311 15.65 13.92 5.75
C SER A 311 16.70 12.82 5.88
N VAL A 312 16.30 11.59 6.19
CA VAL A 312 17.20 10.43 6.27
C VAL A 312 17.35 9.67 4.95
N GLY A 313 16.68 10.12 3.88
CA GLY A 313 16.74 9.50 2.55
C GLY A 313 15.68 8.41 2.31
N ALA A 314 14.75 8.25 3.22
CA ALA A 314 13.61 7.33 3.08
C ALA A 314 12.42 8.02 2.40
N VAL A 315 11.50 7.23 1.85
CA VAL A 315 10.28 7.71 1.19
C VAL A 315 9.09 7.51 2.13
N PRO A 316 8.33 8.56 2.47
CA PRO A 316 7.12 8.39 3.28
C PRO A 316 6.03 7.63 2.52
N THR A 317 5.33 6.74 3.20
CA THR A 317 4.03 6.20 2.79
C THR A 317 2.98 6.74 3.76
N VAL A 318 1.95 7.37 3.23
CA VAL A 318 0.89 7.98 4.04
C VAL A 318 -0.44 7.32 3.74
N CYS A 319 -0.97 6.61 4.73
CA CYS A 319 -2.32 6.07 4.70
C CYS A 319 -3.32 7.12 5.21
N VAL A 320 -4.57 7.02 4.81
CA VAL A 320 -5.68 7.79 5.41
C VAL A 320 -6.40 6.89 6.40
N PHE A 321 -6.61 7.37 7.61
CA PHE A 321 -7.36 6.62 8.62
C PHE A 321 -8.76 6.27 8.13
N ARG A 322 -9.18 5.03 8.38
CA ARG A 322 -10.53 4.53 8.13
C ARG A 322 -11.06 3.87 9.40
N PRO A 323 -12.22 4.29 9.92
CA PRO A 323 -12.88 3.63 11.05
C PRO A 323 -13.48 2.30 10.59
N LEU A 324 -12.70 1.22 10.68
CA LEU A 324 -13.08 -0.10 10.20
C LEU A 324 -14.00 -0.80 11.19
N GLN A 325 -15.02 -1.48 10.69
CA GLN A 325 -15.93 -2.27 11.51
C GLN A 325 -15.17 -3.29 12.37
N ALA A 326 -15.62 -3.48 13.60
CA ALA A 326 -15.08 -4.39 14.62
C ALA A 326 -13.64 -4.09 15.09
N THR A 327 -13.02 -2.97 14.69
CA THR A 327 -11.79 -2.46 15.30
C THR A 327 -12.13 -1.60 16.54
N ASP A 328 -11.11 -1.33 17.37
CA ASP A 328 -11.31 -0.48 18.56
C ASP A 328 -11.71 0.95 18.17
N TYR A 329 -11.28 1.42 16.99
CA TYR A 329 -11.56 2.76 16.48
C TYR A 329 -12.71 2.83 15.48
N ALA A 330 -13.53 1.78 15.38
CA ALA A 330 -14.72 1.76 14.52
C ALA A 330 -15.72 2.91 14.82
N HIS A 331 -15.72 3.42 16.05
CA HIS A 331 -16.63 4.47 16.50
C HIS A 331 -16.11 5.90 16.22
N LEU A 332 -14.86 6.05 15.80
CA LEU A 332 -14.30 7.36 15.48
C LEU A 332 -14.79 7.85 14.11
N PRO A 333 -14.94 9.17 13.92
CA PRO A 333 -15.23 9.70 12.59
C PRO A 333 -14.02 9.52 11.66
N PRO A 334 -14.24 9.38 10.33
CA PRO A 334 -13.16 9.48 9.37
C PRO A 334 -12.57 10.90 9.37
N PRO A 335 -11.30 11.09 8.95
CA PRO A 335 -10.70 12.40 8.88
C PRO A 335 -11.40 13.27 7.82
N LYS A 336 -11.34 14.58 8.03
CA LYS A 336 -11.82 15.54 7.02
C LYS A 336 -10.78 15.71 5.92
N THR A 337 -11.26 15.86 4.69
CA THR A 337 -10.36 16.02 3.53
C THR A 337 -9.47 17.25 3.65
N GLU A 338 -10.00 18.34 4.20
CA GLU A 338 -9.27 19.58 4.44
C GLU A 338 -8.09 19.42 5.41
N ASP A 339 -8.18 18.48 6.36
CA ASP A 339 -7.10 18.21 7.32
C ASP A 339 -5.99 17.34 6.71
N VAL A 340 -6.32 16.44 5.79
CA VAL A 340 -5.32 15.55 5.17
C VAL A 340 -4.65 16.15 3.94
N VAL A 341 -5.28 17.05 3.20
CA VAL A 341 -4.70 17.70 2.01
C VAL A 341 -3.33 18.35 2.28
N PRO A 342 -3.11 19.12 3.36
CA PRO A 342 -1.79 19.68 3.68
C PRO A 342 -0.71 18.62 3.87
N VAL A 343 -1.05 17.47 4.47
CA VAL A 343 -0.13 16.34 4.68
C VAL A 343 0.34 15.79 3.34
N PHE A 344 -0.58 15.53 2.40
CA PHE A 344 -0.23 15.01 1.08
C PHE A 344 0.46 16.06 0.19
N ARG A 345 0.15 17.34 0.32
CA ARG A 345 0.94 18.41 -0.31
C ARG A 345 2.40 18.35 0.14
N ARG A 346 2.60 18.22 1.46
CA ARG A 346 3.95 18.10 2.03
C ARG A 346 4.66 16.83 1.58
N LEU A 347 3.94 15.72 1.45
CA LEU A 347 4.49 14.44 0.98
C LEU A 347 5.23 14.61 -0.37
N TYR A 348 4.56 15.20 -1.37
CA TYR A 348 5.17 15.48 -2.67
C TYR A 348 6.34 16.47 -2.56
N GLU A 349 6.12 17.63 -1.91
CA GLU A 349 7.14 18.66 -1.77
C GLU A 349 8.42 18.16 -1.10
N ALA A 350 8.30 17.41 0.00
CA ALA A 350 9.43 16.92 0.75
C ALA A 350 10.27 15.93 -0.08
N CYS A 351 9.59 15.00 -0.78
CA CYS A 351 10.26 14.06 -1.69
C CYS A 351 11.00 14.80 -2.82
N MET A 352 10.33 15.78 -3.46
CA MET A 352 10.94 16.53 -4.57
C MET A 352 12.12 17.42 -4.13
N ARG A 353 12.00 18.07 -2.97
CA ARG A 353 13.11 18.88 -2.40
C ARG A 353 14.35 18.06 -2.08
N ARG A 354 14.16 16.79 -1.69
CA ARG A 354 15.25 15.84 -1.38
C ARG A 354 15.71 15.05 -2.60
N GLY A 355 15.06 15.21 -3.76
CA GLY A 355 15.40 14.50 -4.99
C GLY A 355 15.19 12.99 -4.92
N LEU A 356 14.26 12.53 -4.09
CA LEU A 356 13.95 11.12 -3.91
C LEU A 356 13.32 10.51 -5.19
N PRO A 357 13.64 9.25 -5.52
CA PRO A 357 13.23 8.60 -6.77
C PRO A 357 11.77 8.06 -6.69
N ILE A 358 10.79 8.97 -6.53
CA ILE A 358 9.38 8.62 -6.45
C ILE A 358 8.80 8.22 -7.81
N GLY A 359 7.88 7.26 -7.83
CA GLY A 359 7.17 6.81 -9.03
C GLY A 359 8.07 6.26 -10.13
N VAL A 360 9.23 5.67 -9.81
CA VAL A 360 10.19 5.19 -10.80
C VAL A 360 9.88 3.76 -11.24
N ALA A 361 9.37 2.91 -10.36
CA ALA A 361 9.06 1.52 -10.67
C ALA A 361 7.95 1.42 -11.74
N GLU A 362 8.12 0.48 -12.68
CA GLU A 362 7.15 0.26 -13.74
C GLU A 362 5.92 -0.49 -13.22
N ASN A 363 4.73 -0.02 -13.62
CA ASN A 363 3.45 -0.67 -13.32
C ASN A 363 3.23 -0.93 -11.81
N VAL A 364 3.60 0.05 -10.98
CA VAL A 364 3.32 0.02 -9.54
C VAL A 364 2.35 1.14 -9.21
N HIS A 365 1.05 0.83 -9.27
CA HIS A 365 -0.03 1.71 -8.82
C HIS A 365 -0.60 1.11 -7.53
N VAL A 366 -0.68 1.91 -6.49
CA VAL A 366 -1.19 1.48 -5.19
C VAL A 366 -2.59 2.06 -4.98
N SER A 367 -3.58 1.18 -4.81
CA SER A 367 -4.95 1.65 -4.62
C SER A 367 -5.26 2.10 -3.20
N LEU A 368 -4.50 1.64 -2.21
CA LEU A 368 -4.75 1.87 -0.79
C LEU A 368 -4.23 3.21 -0.27
N VAL A 369 -3.27 3.81 -0.96
CA VAL A 369 -2.64 5.07 -0.56
C VAL A 369 -2.55 6.02 -1.76
N MET A 370 -2.36 7.29 -1.48
CA MET A 370 -1.92 8.23 -2.51
C MET A 370 -0.39 8.22 -2.53
N LEU A 371 0.18 7.80 -3.66
CA LEU A 371 1.62 7.80 -3.85
C LEU A 371 2.19 9.22 -3.85
N PRO A 372 3.47 9.42 -3.45
CA PRO A 372 4.07 10.75 -3.44
C PRO A 372 3.95 11.50 -4.78
N GLU A 373 4.16 10.81 -5.91
CA GLU A 373 4.03 11.40 -7.26
C GLU A 373 2.59 11.77 -7.63
N GLU A 374 1.59 11.05 -7.10
CA GLU A 374 0.18 11.37 -7.30
C GLU A 374 -0.23 12.62 -6.53
N ALA A 375 0.39 12.88 -5.38
CA ALA A 375 0.14 14.07 -4.57
C ALA A 375 0.56 15.39 -5.25
N ARG A 376 1.22 15.32 -6.42
CA ARG A 376 1.40 16.45 -7.32
C ARG A 376 0.09 17.14 -7.70
N TRP A 377 -1.00 16.39 -7.84
CA TRP A 377 -2.32 16.94 -8.15
C TRP A 377 -2.84 17.93 -7.10
N LEU A 378 -2.28 17.90 -5.90
CA LEU A 378 -2.68 18.77 -4.79
C LEU A 378 -1.85 20.06 -4.70
N GLN A 379 -0.82 20.21 -5.54
CA GLN A 379 0.06 21.39 -5.49
C GLN A 379 -0.65 22.62 -6.06
N ASP A 380 -0.45 23.79 -5.44
CA ASP A 380 -0.94 25.06 -5.96
C ASP A 380 -0.21 25.47 -7.25
N ASP A 381 1.10 25.16 -7.33
CA ASP A 381 1.90 25.25 -8.56
C ASP A 381 2.50 23.88 -8.91
N PRO A 382 1.85 23.10 -9.79
CA PRO A 382 2.33 21.78 -10.19
C PRO A 382 3.62 21.82 -11.01
N ASN A 383 4.07 22.99 -11.45
CA ASN A 383 5.30 23.16 -12.23
C ASN A 383 6.50 23.57 -11.38
N ARG A 384 6.32 23.87 -10.10
CA ARG A 384 7.40 24.28 -9.18
C ARG A 384 8.64 23.38 -9.23
N PHE A 385 8.45 22.08 -9.43
CA PHE A 385 9.53 21.09 -9.45
C PHE A 385 9.77 20.49 -10.84
N TRP A 386 9.51 21.23 -11.92
CA TRP A 386 9.58 20.75 -13.30
C TRP A 386 10.90 20.04 -13.66
N ALA A 387 12.05 20.54 -13.17
CA ALA A 387 13.37 19.93 -13.42
C ALA A 387 13.51 18.55 -12.73
N GLY A 388 13.01 18.44 -11.50
CA GLY A 388 12.93 17.17 -10.79
C GLY A 388 12.02 16.16 -11.49
N GLU A 389 10.85 16.61 -11.97
CA GLU A 389 9.92 15.79 -12.76
C GLU A 389 10.56 15.28 -14.07
N LEU A 390 11.32 16.13 -14.74
CA LEU A 390 12.07 15.72 -15.94
C LEU A 390 13.10 14.63 -15.60
N LYS A 391 13.84 14.80 -14.51
CA LYS A 391 14.79 13.79 -14.00
C LYS A 391 14.07 12.47 -13.71
N LEU A 392 12.95 12.49 -12.98
CA LEU A 392 12.15 11.30 -12.68
C LEU A 392 11.64 10.61 -13.95
N LYS A 393 11.19 11.40 -14.95
CA LYS A 393 10.75 10.86 -16.25
C LYS A 393 11.89 10.10 -16.97
N LEU A 394 13.10 10.64 -16.93
CA LEU A 394 14.29 9.97 -17.49
C LEU A 394 14.64 8.71 -16.71
N MET A 395 14.62 8.77 -15.37
CA MET A 395 14.88 7.62 -14.51
C MET A 395 13.86 6.49 -14.78
N ARG A 396 12.57 6.79 -14.90
CA ARG A 396 11.53 5.80 -15.26
C ARG A 396 11.85 5.10 -16.58
N LYS A 397 12.26 5.87 -17.61
CA LYS A 397 12.61 5.31 -18.93
C LYS A 397 13.81 4.36 -18.85
N VAL A 398 14.85 4.74 -18.13
CA VAL A 398 16.06 3.92 -17.93
C VAL A 398 15.72 2.67 -17.13
N PHE A 399 15.05 2.83 -15.98
CA PHE A 399 14.64 1.73 -15.13
C PHE A 399 13.79 0.70 -15.89
N ARG A 400 12.76 1.16 -16.59
CA ARG A 400 11.88 0.30 -17.42
C ARG A 400 12.68 -0.52 -18.42
N SER A 401 13.60 0.10 -19.13
CA SER A 401 14.42 -0.59 -20.13
C SER A 401 15.29 -1.69 -19.52
N GLN A 402 15.93 -1.41 -18.40
CA GLN A 402 16.81 -2.33 -17.69
C GLN A 402 16.02 -3.48 -17.05
N PHE A 403 14.96 -3.15 -16.33
CA PHE A 403 14.12 -4.12 -15.64
C PHE A 403 13.48 -5.12 -16.61
N ARG A 404 12.93 -4.65 -17.73
CA ARG A 404 12.38 -5.53 -18.78
C ARG A 404 13.43 -6.45 -19.42
N ARG A 405 14.67 -6.01 -19.50
CA ARG A 405 15.78 -6.85 -19.99
C ARG A 405 16.09 -7.97 -19.00
N GLU A 406 16.13 -7.68 -17.73
CA GLU A 406 16.38 -8.65 -16.68
C GLU A 406 15.24 -9.67 -16.57
N LEU A 407 13.99 -9.23 -16.63
CA LEU A 407 12.84 -10.15 -16.65
C LEU A 407 12.89 -11.11 -17.84
N ARG A 408 13.23 -10.63 -19.05
CA ARG A 408 13.34 -11.48 -20.25
C ARG A 408 14.52 -12.44 -20.16
N GLY A 409 15.65 -12.00 -19.64
CA GLY A 409 16.82 -12.84 -19.42
C GLY A 409 16.51 -14.00 -18.48
N HIS A 410 15.77 -13.72 -17.41
CA HIS A 410 15.35 -14.73 -16.45
C HIS A 410 14.39 -15.76 -17.06
N SER A 411 13.38 -15.33 -17.80
CA SER A 411 12.42 -16.22 -18.48
C SER A 411 13.11 -17.14 -19.50
N ALA A 412 14.13 -16.65 -20.21
CA ALA A 412 14.90 -17.46 -21.17
C ALA A 412 15.80 -18.50 -20.48
N PHE A 413 16.23 -18.24 -19.25
CA PHE A 413 17.05 -19.18 -18.48
C PHE A 413 16.21 -20.29 -17.85
N SER A 414 15.02 -19.96 -17.31
CA SER A 414 14.11 -20.94 -16.70
C SER A 414 13.48 -21.92 -17.69
N LEU A 415 13.50 -21.59 -19.01
CA LEU A 415 13.06 -22.50 -20.07
C LEU A 415 14.18 -23.43 -20.56
N ARG A 416 15.43 -23.27 -20.10
CA ARG A 416 16.59 -24.08 -20.47
C ARG A 416 17.13 -24.94 -19.30
N ALA A 417 16.59 -24.81 -18.13
CA ALA A 417 16.87 -25.63 -16.96
C ALA A 417 15.71 -26.59 -16.68
#